data_b4811dd7811fb7fc3f7ef28db9d8e218
#
_entry.id   b4811dd7811fb7fc3f7ef28db9d8e218
#
_cell.length_a   1.000
_cell.length_b   1.000
_cell.length_c   1.000
_cell.angle_alpha   90.00
_cell.angle_beta   90.00
_cell.angle_gamma   90.00
#
_symmetry.space_group_name_H-M   'P 1'
#
loop_
_entity.id
_entity.type
_entity.pdbx_description
1 polymer ?
#
loop_
_entity_poly.entity_id
_entity_poly.type
_entity_poly.pdbx_seq_one_letter_code
_entity_poly.pdbx_strand_id
1 'polypeptide(L)'
;QRQMCIRDSLKALMEAMDQTTSGVFIQQPSYFGQIEDAAAIGEAVHAAGAKFVMGIYPIAGAALKSPRECGADVVTGEGQPLGMSLAFGGPYLGFMACTHDMMRPLPGRIVGETKDVDGRRAYVLTLQAREQHIRREKASSNICSNQALCAMTAAVYMASMGTTGVSQVASLCYSKAHYAAAEISRIPGFELVNQGDFFNEFVTKIPCDADMLLKKLSDHDILGGYPVEGGILWCVTEMNSKAQIDALADCLKEVRA
;
A
#
# COMPACT_ATOMS: atom_id res chain seq x y z
N GLN A 1 20.99 7.64 -3.43
CA GLN A 1 20.21 8.79 -2.94
C GLN A 1 18.76 8.37 -2.84
N ARG A 2 18.14 8.48 -1.65
CA ARG A 2 16.70 8.37 -1.51
C ARG A 2 16.12 9.75 -1.78
N GLN A 3 15.60 9.97 -2.96
CA GLN A 3 14.64 11.04 -3.18
C GLN A 3 13.24 10.48 -2.95
N MET A 4 12.56 10.98 -1.95
CA MET A 4 11.13 10.72 -1.73
C MET A 4 10.37 11.79 -2.51
N CYS A 5 9.88 11.41 -3.67
CA CYS A 5 9.09 12.29 -4.53
C CYS A 5 7.64 12.32 -4.02
N ILE A 6 7.29 13.30 -3.22
CA ILE A 6 5.94 13.47 -2.67
C ILE A 6 5.03 14.22 -3.65
N ARG A 7 5.59 14.90 -4.66
CA ARG A 7 4.84 15.74 -5.62
C ARG A 7 5.47 15.77 -7.02
N ASP A 8 6.42 14.88 -7.31
CA ASP A 8 7.13 14.97 -8.57
C ASP A 8 6.34 14.24 -9.66
N SER A 9 6.20 14.90 -10.79
CA SER A 9 5.59 14.33 -11.97
C SER A 9 6.49 13.22 -12.56
N LEU A 10 5.93 12.34 -13.39
CA LEU A 10 6.70 11.39 -14.21
C LEU A 10 7.91 12.08 -14.90
N LYS A 11 7.74 13.32 -15.33
CA LYS A 11 8.82 14.12 -15.93
C LYS A 11 9.99 14.33 -14.96
N ALA A 12 9.72 14.74 -13.73
CA ALA A 12 10.76 14.94 -12.71
C ALA A 12 11.47 13.61 -12.34
N LEU A 13 10.72 12.51 -12.30
CA LEU A 13 11.30 11.18 -12.13
C LEU A 13 12.25 10.84 -13.28
N MET A 14 11.84 11.06 -14.52
CA MET A 14 12.69 10.81 -15.71
C MET A 14 13.94 11.68 -15.71
N GLU A 15 13.85 12.95 -15.31
CA GLU A 15 14.99 13.85 -15.19
C GLU A 15 15.97 13.44 -14.08
N ALA A 16 15.49 12.77 -13.04
CA ALA A 16 16.31 12.27 -11.93
C ALA A 16 17.00 10.94 -12.23
N MET A 17 16.57 10.21 -13.25
CA MET A 17 17.18 8.95 -13.65
C MET A 17 18.37 9.19 -14.60
N ASP A 18 19.43 8.41 -14.40
CA ASP A 18 20.63 8.40 -15.24
C ASP A 18 21.16 6.96 -15.44
N GLN A 19 22.29 6.82 -16.12
CA GLN A 19 22.94 5.53 -16.38
C GLN A 19 23.44 4.81 -15.10
N THR A 20 23.47 5.49 -13.97
CA THR A 20 23.88 4.91 -12.67
C THR A 20 22.67 4.48 -11.83
N THR A 21 21.46 4.73 -12.30
CA THR A 21 20.21 4.36 -11.60
C THR A 21 20.02 2.85 -11.67
N SER A 22 20.10 2.17 -10.53
CA SER A 22 19.93 0.71 -10.43
C SER A 22 18.46 0.29 -10.35
N GLY A 23 17.60 1.13 -9.78
CA GLY A 23 16.18 0.83 -9.61
C GLY A 23 15.39 2.01 -9.11
N VAL A 24 14.09 1.96 -9.35
CA VAL A 24 13.11 2.94 -8.91
C VAL A 24 12.05 2.22 -8.10
N PHE A 25 11.72 2.77 -6.95
CA PHE A 25 10.62 2.30 -6.09
C PHE A 25 9.51 3.34 -6.09
N ILE A 26 8.28 2.88 -6.33
CA ILE A 26 7.07 3.65 -6.07
C ILE A 26 6.12 2.86 -5.18
N GLN A 27 5.28 3.56 -4.45
CA GLN A 27 4.16 2.96 -3.71
C GLN A 27 2.85 3.32 -4.39
N GLN A 28 1.98 2.34 -4.59
CA GLN A 28 0.70 2.50 -5.26
C GLN A 28 -0.43 1.92 -4.38
N PRO A 29 -1.40 2.75 -3.89
CA PRO A 29 -1.36 4.22 -3.90
C PRO A 29 -0.18 4.80 -3.10
N SER A 30 0.16 6.07 -3.34
CA SER A 30 1.22 6.77 -2.62
C SER A 30 0.84 7.01 -1.14
N TYR A 31 1.77 7.51 -0.32
CA TYR A 31 1.51 7.85 1.09
C TYR A 31 0.33 8.82 1.28
N PHE A 32 0.10 9.71 0.32
CA PHE A 32 -1.03 10.65 0.34
C PHE A 32 -2.25 10.14 -0.45
N GLY A 33 -2.30 8.84 -0.71
CA GLY A 33 -3.41 8.17 -1.36
C GLY A 33 -3.47 8.29 -2.89
N GLN A 34 -2.56 9.03 -3.52
CA GLN A 34 -2.60 9.29 -4.97
C GLN A 34 -2.31 8.04 -5.78
N ILE A 35 -2.99 7.95 -6.92
CA ILE A 35 -2.81 6.91 -7.92
C ILE A 35 -1.93 7.48 -9.05
N GLU A 36 -0.76 6.87 -9.24
CA GLU A 36 0.20 7.25 -10.26
C GLU A 36 0.01 6.44 -11.55
N ASP A 37 0.48 6.95 -12.68
CA ASP A 37 0.58 6.15 -13.89
C ASP A 37 1.77 5.19 -13.80
N ALA A 38 1.60 4.14 -13.01
CA ALA A 38 2.64 3.16 -12.72
C ALA A 38 3.12 2.44 -14.00
N ALA A 39 2.27 2.32 -15.02
CA ALA A 39 2.66 1.68 -16.28
C ALA A 39 3.65 2.58 -17.05
N ALA A 40 3.35 3.87 -17.19
CA ALA A 40 4.26 4.80 -17.83
C ALA A 40 5.59 4.96 -17.06
N ILE A 41 5.52 4.90 -15.71
CA ILE A 41 6.72 4.89 -14.87
C ILE A 41 7.56 3.63 -15.15
N GLY A 42 6.94 2.45 -15.18
CA GLY A 42 7.63 1.19 -15.46
C GLY A 42 8.33 1.18 -16.82
N GLU A 43 7.66 1.68 -17.87
CA GLU A 43 8.25 1.83 -19.19
C GLU A 43 9.47 2.76 -19.17
N ALA A 44 9.37 3.91 -18.50
CA ALA A 44 10.48 4.87 -18.40
C ALA A 44 11.67 4.29 -17.62
N VAL A 45 11.41 3.57 -16.52
CA VAL A 45 12.44 2.92 -15.71
C VAL A 45 13.19 1.86 -16.51
N HIS A 46 12.47 1.01 -17.24
CA HIS A 46 13.10 -0.01 -18.09
C HIS A 46 13.86 0.59 -19.27
N ALA A 47 13.36 1.69 -19.84
CA ALA A 47 14.09 2.42 -20.89
C ALA A 47 15.44 2.97 -20.41
N ALA A 48 15.54 3.32 -19.11
CA ALA A 48 16.80 3.72 -18.48
C ALA A 48 17.70 2.53 -18.07
N GLY A 49 17.25 1.28 -18.28
CA GLY A 49 17.98 0.07 -17.89
C GLY A 49 17.91 -0.27 -16.41
N ALA A 50 17.04 0.40 -15.65
CA ALA A 50 16.87 0.23 -14.22
C ALA A 50 15.78 -0.83 -13.89
N LYS A 51 15.72 -1.27 -12.63
CA LYS A 51 14.69 -2.17 -12.12
C LYS A 51 13.51 -1.41 -11.54
N PHE A 52 12.29 -1.86 -11.84
CA PHE A 52 11.06 -1.27 -11.33
C PHE A 52 10.51 -2.06 -10.14
N VAL A 53 10.40 -1.40 -9.00
CA VAL A 53 9.89 -1.98 -7.74
C VAL A 53 8.62 -1.26 -7.34
N MET A 54 7.53 -2.00 -7.13
CA MET A 54 6.27 -1.45 -6.65
C MET A 54 5.97 -1.90 -5.21
N GLY A 55 5.72 -0.94 -4.32
CA GLY A 55 5.00 -1.15 -3.08
C GLY A 55 3.49 -1.08 -3.37
N ILE A 56 2.71 -2.04 -2.89
CA ILE A 56 1.27 -2.03 -3.12
C ILE A 56 0.46 -2.15 -1.83
N TYR A 57 -0.68 -1.46 -1.81
CA TYR A 57 -1.74 -1.72 -0.87
C TYR A 57 -2.64 -2.83 -1.44
N PRO A 58 -2.73 -4.01 -0.82
CA PRO A 58 -3.31 -5.18 -1.46
C PRO A 58 -4.79 -5.03 -1.80
N ILE A 59 -5.56 -4.26 -1.03
CA ILE A 59 -6.98 -3.98 -1.34
C ILE A 59 -7.10 -3.13 -2.62
N ALA A 60 -6.26 -2.09 -2.76
CA ALA A 60 -6.23 -1.29 -3.99
C ALA A 60 -5.85 -2.12 -5.22
N GLY A 61 -5.02 -3.15 -5.05
CA GLY A 61 -4.66 -4.08 -6.12
C GLY A 61 -5.84 -4.82 -6.76
N ALA A 62 -7.00 -4.87 -6.09
CA ALA A 62 -8.22 -5.45 -6.67
C ALA A 62 -9.00 -4.47 -7.57
N ALA A 63 -8.64 -3.18 -7.56
CA ALA A 63 -9.28 -2.14 -8.39
C ALA A 63 -8.32 -1.51 -9.42
N LEU A 64 -7.02 -1.58 -9.18
CA LEU A 64 -5.99 -0.98 -10.02
C LEU A 64 -5.33 -2.03 -10.93
N LYS A 65 -4.59 -1.57 -11.94
CA LYS A 65 -3.73 -2.46 -12.74
C LYS A 65 -2.78 -3.22 -11.84
N SER A 66 -2.63 -4.51 -12.09
CA SER A 66 -1.66 -5.32 -11.35
C SER A 66 -0.23 -4.82 -11.56
N PRO A 67 0.67 -5.02 -10.59
CA PRO A 67 2.07 -4.67 -10.75
C PRO A 67 2.73 -5.30 -11.99
N ARG A 68 2.30 -6.50 -12.36
CA ARG A 68 2.78 -7.17 -13.59
C ARG A 68 2.38 -6.40 -14.86
N GLU A 69 1.13 -5.92 -14.93
CA GLU A 69 0.66 -5.10 -16.06
C GLU A 69 1.37 -3.74 -16.10
N CYS A 70 1.86 -3.26 -14.96
CA CYS A 70 2.68 -2.06 -14.87
C CYS A 70 4.18 -2.33 -15.12
N GLY A 71 4.57 -3.57 -15.38
CA GLY A 71 5.96 -3.94 -15.67
C GLY A 71 6.85 -4.08 -14.43
N ALA A 72 6.31 -4.21 -13.22
CA ALA A 72 7.13 -4.34 -12.02
C ALA A 72 8.02 -5.60 -12.04
N ASP A 73 9.31 -5.43 -11.75
CA ASP A 73 10.27 -6.54 -11.57
C ASP A 73 10.11 -7.17 -10.17
N VAL A 74 9.84 -6.33 -9.16
CA VAL A 74 9.63 -6.74 -7.77
C VAL A 74 8.43 -6.00 -7.21
N VAL A 75 7.64 -6.70 -6.43
CA VAL A 75 6.48 -6.17 -5.70
C VAL A 75 6.65 -6.43 -4.23
N THR A 76 6.37 -5.44 -3.40
CA THR A 76 6.31 -5.56 -1.95
C THR A 76 5.00 -5.01 -1.42
N GLY A 77 4.58 -5.45 -0.25
CA GLY A 77 3.39 -4.91 0.37
C GLY A 77 3.19 -5.43 1.78
N GLU A 78 2.18 -4.88 2.43
CA GLU A 78 1.74 -5.29 3.76
C GLU A 78 0.34 -5.90 3.69
N GLY A 79 0.22 -7.14 4.16
CA GLY A 79 -1.00 -7.93 4.06
C GLY A 79 -1.97 -7.76 5.25
N GLN A 80 -1.69 -6.87 6.20
CA GLN A 80 -2.59 -6.66 7.35
C GLN A 80 -4.05 -6.44 6.93
N PRO A 81 -4.38 -5.68 5.87
CA PRO A 81 -5.76 -5.47 5.44
C PRO A 81 -6.49 -6.74 4.97
N LEU A 82 -5.78 -7.83 4.77
CA LEU A 82 -6.34 -9.12 4.38
C LEU A 82 -6.82 -9.93 5.60
N GLY A 83 -7.73 -9.34 6.39
CA GLY A 83 -8.44 -10.01 7.49
C GLY A 83 -7.75 -9.98 8.85
N MET A 84 -6.71 -9.18 9.03
CA MET A 84 -6.06 -8.99 10.32
C MET A 84 -6.49 -7.67 10.98
N SER A 85 -6.71 -7.69 12.29
CA SER A 85 -6.96 -6.48 13.07
C SER A 85 -5.69 -5.63 13.21
N LEU A 86 -5.84 -4.34 13.52
CA LEU A 86 -4.72 -3.47 13.87
C LEU A 86 -4.07 -3.98 15.16
N ALA A 87 -2.78 -4.25 15.11
CA ALA A 87 -2.02 -4.83 16.22
C ALA A 87 -1.03 -3.84 16.86
N PHE A 88 -1.04 -2.55 16.45
CA PHE A 88 -0.24 -1.47 17.03
C PHE A 88 1.23 -1.83 17.28
N GLY A 89 1.88 -2.40 16.25
CA GLY A 89 3.26 -2.89 16.33
C GLY A 89 3.39 -4.39 16.62
N GLY A 90 2.27 -5.12 16.69
CA GLY A 90 2.24 -6.59 16.76
C GLY A 90 2.54 -7.24 15.40
N PRO A 91 2.29 -8.53 15.23
CA PRO A 91 2.61 -9.25 14.01
C PRO A 91 1.71 -8.81 12.85
N TYR A 92 2.36 -8.46 11.75
CA TYR A 92 1.74 -8.17 10.46
C TYR A 92 2.24 -9.15 9.39
N LEU A 93 2.00 -8.87 8.12
CA LEU A 93 2.31 -9.77 7.02
C LEU A 93 2.97 -9.01 5.87
N GLY A 94 4.28 -8.79 5.94
CA GLY A 94 5.03 -8.35 4.76
C GLY A 94 5.03 -9.44 3.70
N PHE A 95 4.77 -9.09 2.45
CA PHE A 95 4.88 -10.01 1.33
C PHE A 95 5.77 -9.42 0.23
N MET A 96 6.33 -10.32 -0.58
CA MET A 96 7.17 -9.97 -1.72
C MET A 96 6.90 -10.94 -2.87
N ALA A 97 6.85 -10.40 -4.08
CA ALA A 97 6.81 -11.16 -5.32
C ALA A 97 7.81 -10.56 -6.32
N CYS A 98 8.28 -11.36 -7.27
CA CYS A 98 9.21 -10.89 -8.29
C CYS A 98 9.03 -11.64 -9.61
N THR A 99 9.61 -11.10 -10.67
CA THR A 99 9.77 -11.82 -11.94
C THR A 99 10.72 -13.01 -11.77
N HIS A 100 10.67 -13.96 -12.69
CA HIS A 100 11.53 -15.14 -12.67
C HIS A 100 13.02 -14.79 -12.60
N ASP A 101 13.44 -13.75 -13.30
CA ASP A 101 14.84 -13.32 -13.37
C ASP A 101 15.35 -12.79 -12.02
N MET A 102 14.43 -12.22 -11.21
CA MET A 102 14.72 -11.71 -9.87
C MET A 102 14.59 -12.77 -8.77
N MET A 103 14.22 -14.01 -9.10
CA MET A 103 13.98 -15.07 -8.11
C MET A 103 15.24 -15.42 -7.29
N ARG A 104 16.41 -15.44 -7.92
CA ARG A 104 17.67 -15.82 -7.22
C ARG A 104 18.15 -14.75 -6.23
N PRO A 105 18.09 -13.45 -6.54
CA PRO A 105 18.38 -12.38 -5.58
C PRO A 105 17.33 -12.19 -4.49
N LEU A 106 16.08 -12.68 -4.69
CA LEU A 106 15.00 -12.51 -3.73
C LEU A 106 15.39 -13.05 -2.35
N PRO A 107 15.32 -12.26 -1.27
CA PRO A 107 15.59 -12.76 0.08
C PRO A 107 14.48 -13.69 0.58
N GLY A 108 14.78 -14.49 1.61
CA GLY A 108 13.83 -15.39 2.23
C GLY A 108 13.73 -16.76 1.58
N ARG A 109 12.86 -17.59 2.13
CA ARG A 109 12.70 -18.98 1.74
C ARG A 109 11.70 -19.11 0.61
N ILE A 110 12.02 -19.94 -0.37
CA ILE A 110 11.14 -20.28 -1.48
C ILE A 110 10.82 -21.77 -1.40
N VAL A 111 9.54 -22.09 -1.33
CA VAL A 111 9.03 -23.45 -1.30
C VAL A 111 8.62 -23.87 -2.71
N GLY A 112 9.15 -24.98 -3.18
CA GLY A 112 8.76 -25.60 -4.45
C GLY A 112 7.75 -26.71 -4.23
N GLU A 113 6.82 -26.86 -5.17
CA GLU A 113 5.93 -28.01 -5.24
C GLU A 113 6.64 -29.20 -5.95
N THR A 114 6.48 -30.38 -5.40
CA THR A 114 7.05 -31.63 -5.92
C THR A 114 6.10 -32.80 -5.62
N LYS A 115 6.56 -34.02 -5.87
CA LYS A 115 5.87 -35.25 -5.44
C LYS A 115 6.76 -36.05 -4.49
N ASP A 116 6.15 -36.70 -3.51
CA ASP A 116 6.83 -37.65 -2.62
C ASP A 116 7.05 -39.00 -3.32
N VAL A 117 7.61 -39.95 -2.58
CA VAL A 117 7.91 -41.30 -3.09
C VAL A 117 6.67 -42.08 -3.51
N ASP A 118 5.51 -41.73 -2.98
CA ASP A 118 4.22 -42.33 -3.32
C ASP A 118 3.50 -41.58 -4.45
N GLY A 119 4.11 -40.55 -5.04
CA GLY A 119 3.54 -39.70 -6.10
C GLY A 119 2.53 -38.67 -5.62
N ARG A 120 2.37 -38.47 -4.29
CA ARG A 120 1.49 -37.46 -3.72
C ARG A 120 2.14 -36.07 -3.74
N ARG A 121 1.32 -35.02 -3.82
CA ARG A 121 1.79 -33.65 -3.78
C ARG A 121 2.56 -33.39 -2.46
N ALA A 122 3.77 -32.86 -2.58
CA ALA A 122 4.66 -32.54 -1.48
C ALA A 122 5.33 -31.19 -1.71
N TYR A 123 5.95 -30.64 -0.69
CA TYR A 123 6.62 -29.34 -0.74
C TYR A 123 8.04 -29.47 -0.21
N VAL A 124 8.96 -28.72 -0.81
CA VAL A 124 10.38 -28.75 -0.45
C VAL A 124 10.96 -27.33 -0.47
N LEU A 125 11.88 -27.04 0.43
CA LEU A 125 12.65 -25.81 0.39
C LEU A 125 13.61 -25.83 -0.79
N THR A 126 13.57 -24.76 -1.58
CA THR A 126 14.44 -24.56 -2.75
C THR A 126 15.44 -23.44 -2.53
N LEU A 127 16.46 -23.33 -3.41
CA LEU A 127 17.45 -22.25 -3.39
C LEU A 127 18.16 -22.04 -2.03
N GLN A 128 18.29 -23.08 -1.23
CA GLN A 128 18.82 -23.03 0.14
C GLN A 128 20.29 -22.58 0.21
N ALA A 129 21.07 -22.75 -0.85
CA ALA A 129 22.51 -22.43 -0.86
C ALA A 129 22.83 -20.94 -0.56
N ARG A 130 21.86 -20.04 -0.65
CA ARG A 130 21.97 -18.61 -0.33
C ARG A 130 21.54 -18.26 1.10
N GLU A 131 20.96 -19.21 1.82
CA GLU A 131 20.34 -19.01 3.12
C GLU A 131 21.39 -18.98 4.27
N GLN A 132 21.04 -18.34 5.39
CA GLN A 132 21.91 -18.09 6.53
C GLN A 132 22.47 -19.39 7.14
N HIS A 133 21.69 -20.47 7.21
CA HIS A 133 22.13 -21.74 7.79
C HIS A 133 23.24 -22.43 6.96
N ILE A 134 23.41 -22.03 5.69
CA ILE A 134 24.50 -22.51 4.82
C ILE A 134 25.59 -21.46 4.69
N ARG A 135 25.22 -20.23 4.29
CA ARG A 135 26.18 -19.14 3.97
C ARG A 135 26.68 -18.39 5.18
N ARG A 136 26.01 -18.51 6.34
CA ARG A 136 26.36 -17.82 7.59
C ARG A 136 26.45 -16.29 7.36
N GLU A 137 27.59 -15.68 7.69
CA GLU A 137 27.83 -14.24 7.52
C GLU A 137 27.79 -13.75 6.05
N LYS A 138 27.91 -14.67 5.09
CA LYS A 138 27.85 -14.38 3.65
C LYS A 138 26.45 -14.54 3.06
N ALA A 139 25.43 -14.75 3.88
CA ALA A 139 24.05 -14.89 3.42
C ALA A 139 23.52 -13.56 2.83
N SER A 140 22.70 -13.67 1.81
CA SER A 140 22.04 -12.51 1.20
C SER A 140 21.02 -11.84 2.13
N SER A 141 20.50 -12.59 3.14
CA SER A 141 19.50 -12.13 4.09
C SER A 141 19.61 -12.88 5.40
N ASN A 142 19.31 -12.19 6.49
CA ASN A 142 19.22 -12.77 7.86
C ASN A 142 17.79 -13.21 8.21
N ILE A 143 16.87 -13.28 7.24
CA ILE A 143 15.50 -13.74 7.47
C ILE A 143 15.53 -15.20 7.92
N CYS A 144 15.11 -15.44 9.16
CA CYS A 144 15.07 -16.77 9.78
C CYS A 144 13.64 -17.26 9.98
N SER A 145 12.77 -16.38 10.47
CA SER A 145 11.36 -16.67 10.75
C SER A 145 10.45 -15.96 9.75
N ASN A 146 9.19 -16.39 9.69
CA ASN A 146 8.16 -15.78 8.88
C ASN A 146 6.85 -15.67 9.67
N GLN A 147 5.88 -14.95 9.09
CA GLN A 147 4.55 -14.75 9.66
C GLN A 147 3.56 -15.78 9.09
N ALA A 148 3.86 -17.07 9.26
CA ALA A 148 3.03 -18.15 8.70
C ALA A 148 1.58 -18.10 9.17
N LEU A 149 1.32 -17.78 10.45
CA LEU A 149 -0.02 -17.63 10.99
C LEU A 149 -0.77 -16.46 10.33
N CYS A 150 -0.12 -15.31 10.17
CA CYS A 150 -0.72 -14.17 9.48
C CYS A 150 -0.96 -14.48 7.99
N ALA A 151 -0.05 -15.20 7.34
CA ALA A 151 -0.24 -15.65 5.96
C ALA A 151 -1.45 -16.58 5.82
N MET A 152 -1.65 -17.49 6.79
CA MET A 152 -2.82 -18.37 6.82
C MET A 152 -4.11 -17.56 7.03
N THR A 153 -4.12 -16.59 7.92
CA THR A 153 -5.25 -15.68 8.12
C THR A 153 -5.63 -14.94 6.83
N ALA A 154 -4.63 -14.38 6.14
CA ALA A 154 -4.85 -13.72 4.85
C ALA A 154 -5.38 -14.68 3.78
N ALA A 155 -4.89 -15.91 3.73
CA ALA A 155 -5.37 -16.93 2.81
C ALA A 155 -6.84 -17.30 3.09
N VAL A 156 -7.22 -17.46 4.35
CA VAL A 156 -8.62 -17.72 4.74
C VAL A 156 -9.52 -16.53 4.39
N TYR A 157 -9.08 -15.30 4.66
CA TYR A 157 -9.81 -14.09 4.29
C TYR A 157 -10.05 -14.04 2.77
N MET A 158 -9.01 -14.19 1.97
CA MET A 158 -9.13 -14.16 0.51
C MET A 158 -10.01 -15.30 -0.03
N ALA A 159 -9.91 -16.51 0.53
CA ALA A 159 -10.75 -17.64 0.15
C ALA A 159 -12.22 -17.43 0.51
N SER A 160 -12.50 -16.83 1.66
CA SER A 160 -13.85 -16.53 2.15
C SER A 160 -14.53 -15.42 1.35
N MET A 161 -13.78 -14.37 1.02
CA MET A 161 -14.26 -13.23 0.24
C MET A 161 -14.40 -13.56 -1.24
N GLY A 162 -13.51 -14.39 -1.76
CA GLY A 162 -13.39 -14.66 -3.18
C GLY A 162 -13.01 -13.40 -3.98
N THR A 163 -12.86 -13.51 -5.28
CA THR A 163 -12.50 -12.39 -6.16
C THR A 163 -13.56 -11.29 -6.14
N THR A 164 -14.82 -11.63 -6.14
CA THR A 164 -15.94 -10.67 -6.09
C THR A 164 -15.94 -9.89 -4.79
N GLY A 165 -15.76 -10.54 -3.64
CA GLY A 165 -15.76 -9.88 -2.34
C GLY A 165 -14.61 -8.91 -2.18
N VAL A 166 -13.39 -9.29 -2.55
CA VAL A 166 -12.22 -8.38 -2.48
C VAL A 166 -12.39 -7.19 -3.42
N SER A 167 -12.92 -7.39 -4.63
CA SER A 167 -13.23 -6.28 -5.55
C SER A 167 -14.33 -5.35 -5.01
N GLN A 168 -15.34 -5.89 -4.31
CA GLN A 168 -16.36 -5.07 -3.64
C GLN A 168 -15.76 -4.24 -2.51
N VAL A 169 -14.89 -4.82 -1.69
CA VAL A 169 -14.16 -4.07 -0.64
C VAL A 169 -13.40 -2.91 -1.26
N ALA A 170 -12.62 -3.15 -2.31
CA ALA A 170 -11.87 -2.11 -3.00
C ALA A 170 -12.79 -1.00 -3.54
N SER A 171 -13.89 -1.36 -4.18
CA SER A 171 -14.87 -0.41 -4.71
C SER A 171 -15.53 0.42 -3.61
N LEU A 172 -15.81 -0.18 -2.46
CA LEU A 172 -16.37 0.52 -1.29
C LEU A 172 -15.35 1.49 -0.68
N CYS A 173 -14.09 1.09 -0.53
CA CYS A 173 -13.02 1.97 -0.07
C CYS A 173 -12.93 3.21 -0.96
N TYR A 174 -12.82 3.01 -2.27
CA TYR A 174 -12.75 4.09 -3.25
C TYR A 174 -13.97 5.01 -3.18
N SER A 175 -15.18 4.47 -3.32
CA SER A 175 -16.41 5.28 -3.40
C SER A 175 -16.69 6.06 -2.12
N LYS A 176 -16.46 5.45 -0.95
CA LYS A 176 -16.67 6.12 0.34
C LYS A 176 -15.64 7.21 0.61
N ALA A 177 -14.37 7.00 0.22
CA ALA A 177 -13.34 8.01 0.35
C ALA A 177 -13.63 9.23 -0.55
N HIS A 178 -14.06 9.00 -1.78
CA HIS A 178 -14.48 10.08 -2.69
C HIS A 178 -15.73 10.79 -2.20
N TYR A 179 -16.69 10.07 -1.60
CA TYR A 179 -17.83 10.68 -0.94
C TYR A 179 -17.39 11.58 0.23
N ALA A 180 -16.53 11.09 1.11
CA ALA A 180 -16.01 11.86 2.25
C ALA A 180 -15.23 13.11 1.77
N ALA A 181 -14.36 12.97 0.78
CA ALA A 181 -13.62 14.07 0.21
C ALA A 181 -14.56 15.14 -0.37
N ALA A 182 -15.62 14.74 -1.07
CA ALA A 182 -16.62 15.66 -1.62
C ALA A 182 -17.39 16.39 -0.50
N GLU A 183 -17.82 15.69 0.55
CA GLU A 183 -18.54 16.32 1.66
C GLU A 183 -17.65 17.28 2.47
N ILE A 184 -16.41 16.89 2.76
CA ILE A 184 -15.46 17.71 3.49
C ILE A 184 -15.07 18.95 2.68
N SER A 185 -14.82 18.82 1.37
CA SER A 185 -14.42 19.94 0.51
C SER A 185 -15.54 20.99 0.28
N ARG A 186 -16.79 20.68 0.64
CA ARG A 186 -17.88 21.67 0.63
C ARG A 186 -17.84 22.61 1.84
N ILE A 187 -17.05 22.28 2.85
CA ILE A 187 -16.95 23.05 4.09
C ILE A 187 -15.88 24.14 3.89
N PRO A 188 -16.20 25.43 4.14
CA PRO A 188 -15.23 26.50 3.98
C PRO A 188 -13.94 26.26 4.77
N GLY A 189 -12.81 26.41 4.10
CA GLY A 189 -11.48 26.20 4.68
C GLY A 189 -10.94 24.77 4.58
N PHE A 190 -11.77 23.81 4.13
CA PHE A 190 -11.33 22.44 3.85
C PHE A 190 -11.23 22.23 2.34
N GLU A 191 -10.05 22.43 1.77
CA GLU A 191 -9.81 22.26 0.34
C GLU A 191 -9.01 20.99 0.10
N LEU A 192 -9.40 20.20 -0.89
CA LEU A 192 -8.63 19.05 -1.33
C LEU A 192 -7.25 19.50 -1.84
N VAL A 193 -6.19 18.94 -1.30
CA VAL A 193 -4.80 19.25 -1.70
C VAL A 193 -4.39 18.44 -2.91
N ASN A 194 -4.82 17.19 -2.98
CA ASN A 194 -4.51 16.27 -4.08
C ASN A 194 -5.28 16.70 -5.34
N GLN A 195 -4.57 16.91 -6.44
CA GLN A 195 -5.18 17.28 -7.72
C GLN A 195 -5.38 16.09 -8.67
N GLY A 196 -4.90 14.91 -8.31
CA GLY A 196 -5.03 13.67 -9.08
C GLY A 196 -6.08 12.74 -8.49
N ASP A 197 -6.25 11.60 -9.14
CA ASP A 197 -7.07 10.51 -8.60
C ASP A 197 -6.40 9.91 -7.36
N PHE A 198 -7.21 9.42 -6.41
CA PHE A 198 -6.74 8.82 -5.17
C PHE A 198 -7.58 7.60 -4.81
N PHE A 199 -7.08 6.71 -3.98
CA PHE A 199 -7.79 5.49 -3.65
C PHE A 199 -8.70 5.66 -2.43
N ASN A 200 -8.15 5.55 -1.23
CA ASN A 200 -8.91 5.59 0.03
C ASN A 200 -8.33 6.60 1.04
N GLU A 201 -7.25 7.25 0.69
CA GLU A 201 -6.61 8.30 1.47
C GLU A 201 -6.51 9.58 0.66
N PHE A 202 -6.71 10.72 1.30
CA PHE A 202 -6.66 12.04 0.68
C PHE A 202 -6.30 13.11 1.71
N VAL A 203 -5.74 14.22 1.25
CA VAL A 203 -5.35 15.34 2.11
C VAL A 203 -6.26 16.53 1.86
N THR A 204 -6.74 17.15 2.93
CA THR A 204 -7.38 18.47 2.85
C THR A 204 -6.58 19.50 3.64
N LYS A 205 -6.59 20.76 3.16
CA LYS A 205 -6.28 21.90 4.03
C LYS A 205 -7.25 21.95 5.17
N ILE A 206 -6.91 22.68 6.21
CA ILE A 206 -7.76 22.92 7.39
C ILE A 206 -7.75 24.41 7.73
N PRO A 207 -8.84 24.97 8.25
CA PRO A 207 -8.94 26.39 8.58
C PRO A 207 -8.33 26.78 9.93
N CYS A 208 -7.82 25.81 10.71
CA CYS A 208 -7.37 25.99 12.07
C CYS A 208 -6.14 25.11 12.37
N ASP A 209 -5.66 25.17 13.59
CA ASP A 209 -4.61 24.28 14.09
C ASP A 209 -5.07 22.82 14.11
N ALA A 210 -4.17 21.90 13.73
CA ALA A 210 -4.48 20.47 13.61
C ALA A 210 -4.82 19.83 14.96
N ASP A 211 -4.10 20.19 16.03
CA ASP A 211 -4.34 19.60 17.36
C ASP A 211 -5.70 20.06 17.90
N MET A 212 -6.08 21.31 17.64
CA MET A 212 -7.40 21.82 17.98
C MET A 212 -8.51 21.09 17.25
N LEU A 213 -8.33 20.85 15.95
CA LEU A 213 -9.26 20.07 15.13
C LEU A 213 -9.42 18.64 15.65
N LEU A 214 -8.30 17.95 15.86
CA LEU A 214 -8.31 16.55 16.31
C LEU A 214 -8.91 16.40 17.70
N LYS A 215 -8.64 17.38 18.61
CA LYS A 215 -9.28 17.42 19.91
C LYS A 215 -10.78 17.54 19.79
N LYS A 216 -11.27 18.48 18.96
CA LYS A 216 -12.72 18.65 18.74
C LYS A 216 -13.36 17.37 18.20
N LEU A 217 -12.73 16.70 17.25
CA LEU A 217 -13.23 15.42 16.73
C LEU A 217 -13.27 14.35 17.83
N SER A 218 -12.23 14.29 18.66
CA SER A 218 -12.16 13.36 19.79
C SER A 218 -13.26 13.62 20.83
N ASP A 219 -13.63 14.87 21.08
CA ASP A 219 -14.73 15.25 21.97
C ASP A 219 -16.12 14.76 21.45
N HIS A 220 -16.18 14.37 20.15
CA HIS A 220 -17.35 13.77 19.49
C HIS A 220 -17.17 12.26 19.20
N ASP A 221 -16.25 11.61 19.88
CA ASP A 221 -15.91 10.18 19.66
C ASP A 221 -15.47 9.85 18.24
N ILE A 222 -14.88 10.82 17.54
CA ILE A 222 -14.33 10.65 16.20
C ILE A 222 -12.80 10.67 16.26
N LEU A 223 -12.17 9.54 15.90
CA LEU A 223 -10.75 9.51 15.65
C LEU A 223 -10.50 10.15 14.27
N GLY A 224 -9.97 11.38 14.27
CA GLY A 224 -9.72 12.15 13.07
C GLY A 224 -8.57 11.59 12.23
N GLY A 225 -8.25 12.30 11.14
CA GLY A 225 -7.13 11.98 10.27
C GLY A 225 -5.77 12.26 10.91
N TYR A 226 -4.71 12.11 10.13
CA TYR A 226 -3.33 12.31 10.59
C TYR A 226 -2.80 13.67 10.12
N PRO A 227 -2.21 14.50 11.03
CA PRO A 227 -1.62 15.77 10.65
C PRO A 227 -0.43 15.56 9.71
N VAL A 228 -0.45 16.28 8.60
CA VAL A 228 0.64 16.30 7.61
C VAL A 228 0.97 17.75 7.25
N GLU A 229 2.12 17.97 6.61
CA GLU A 229 2.44 19.29 6.10
C GLU A 229 1.36 19.78 5.14
N GLY A 230 0.73 20.88 5.48
CA GLY A 230 -0.31 21.52 4.68
C GLY A 230 -1.74 21.01 4.92
N GLY A 231 -1.98 20.18 5.95
CA GLY A 231 -3.35 19.77 6.27
C GLY A 231 -3.50 18.48 7.08
N ILE A 232 -4.58 17.80 6.85
CA ILE A 232 -4.91 16.50 7.46
C ILE A 232 -5.02 15.43 6.35
N LEU A 233 -4.34 14.31 6.56
CA LEU A 233 -4.51 13.09 5.79
C LEU A 233 -5.67 12.28 6.37
N TRP A 234 -6.71 12.10 5.57
CA TRP A 234 -7.87 11.28 5.90
C TRP A 234 -7.73 9.89 5.30
N CYS A 235 -8.26 8.89 6.01
CA CYS A 235 -8.36 7.53 5.50
C CYS A 235 -9.79 7.03 5.69
N VAL A 236 -10.39 6.55 4.61
CA VAL A 236 -11.75 6.01 4.61
C VAL A 236 -11.74 4.64 3.96
N THR A 237 -12.32 3.65 4.62
CA THR A 237 -12.36 2.28 4.15
C THR A 237 -13.80 1.77 4.02
N GLU A 238 -13.96 0.53 3.59
CA GLU A 238 -15.25 -0.16 3.57
C GLU A 238 -15.94 -0.21 4.93
N MET A 239 -15.17 -0.13 6.01
CA MET A 239 -15.67 -0.20 7.39
C MET A 239 -16.42 1.08 7.81
N ASN A 240 -16.14 2.22 7.19
CA ASN A 240 -16.81 3.46 7.50
C ASN A 240 -18.21 3.47 6.89
N SER A 241 -19.22 3.71 7.69
CA SER A 241 -20.60 3.89 7.21
C SER A 241 -20.82 5.30 6.67
N LYS A 242 -21.83 5.47 5.79
CA LYS A 242 -22.22 6.80 5.33
C LYS A 242 -22.57 7.72 6.50
N ALA A 243 -23.31 7.21 7.50
CA ALA A 243 -23.68 7.99 8.68
C ALA A 243 -22.47 8.50 9.48
N GLN A 244 -21.39 7.71 9.58
CA GLN A 244 -20.15 8.15 10.22
C GLN A 244 -19.45 9.25 9.42
N ILE A 245 -19.44 9.14 8.09
CA ILE A 245 -18.88 10.18 7.22
C ILE A 245 -19.69 11.46 7.32
N ASP A 246 -21.02 11.36 7.32
CA ASP A 246 -21.93 12.51 7.49
C ASP A 246 -21.71 13.18 8.84
N ALA A 247 -21.59 12.40 9.93
CA ALA A 247 -21.32 12.91 11.28
C ALA A 247 -19.96 13.62 11.37
N LEU A 248 -18.92 13.09 10.70
CA LEU A 248 -17.64 13.77 10.58
C LEU A 248 -17.81 15.13 9.87
N ALA A 249 -18.50 15.16 8.73
CA ALA A 249 -18.71 16.39 7.98
C ALA A 249 -19.51 17.42 8.79
N ASP A 250 -20.50 16.99 9.56
CA ASP A 250 -21.31 17.87 10.42
C ASP A 250 -20.44 18.45 11.55
N CYS A 251 -19.60 17.65 12.20
CA CYS A 251 -18.65 18.11 13.21
C CYS A 251 -17.65 19.14 12.63
N LEU A 252 -17.16 18.92 11.40
CA LEU A 252 -16.23 19.83 10.73
C LEU A 252 -16.87 21.18 10.38
N LYS A 253 -18.17 21.25 10.10
CA LYS A 253 -18.90 22.52 9.84
C LYS A 253 -18.91 23.45 11.07
N GLU A 254 -18.74 22.91 12.26
CA GLU A 254 -18.67 23.69 13.48
C GLU A 254 -17.26 24.21 13.78
N VAL A 255 -16.25 23.80 13.04
CA VAL A 255 -14.87 24.30 13.15
C VAL A 255 -14.83 25.71 12.53
N ARG A 256 -14.42 26.67 13.30
CA ARG A 256 -14.22 28.04 12.85
C ARG A 256 -12.74 28.38 12.83
N ALA A 257 -12.36 29.21 11.84
CA ALA A 257 -11.01 29.75 11.73
C ALA A 257 -10.67 30.63 12.94
#